data_0ddd01aa15d36071b0647d4ac3416955
#
_entry.id   0ddd01aa15d36071b0647d4ac3416955
#
_cell.length_a   1.000
_cell.length_b   1.000
_cell.length_c   1.000
_cell.angle_alpha   90.00
_cell.angle_beta   90.00
_cell.angle_gamma   90.00
#
_symmetry.space_group_name_H-M   'P 1'
#
loop_
_entity.id
_entity.type
_entity.pdbx_description
1 polymer ?
#
loop_
_entity_poly.entity_id
_entity_poly.type
_entity_poly.pdbx_seq_one_letter_code
_entity_poly.pdbx_strand_id
1 'polypeptide(L)'
;ETRDELREAWIGLRARLMEVAKLCTALEPVASASAMAESVTAVLGWVQPGGPLDPSKAAMGPDGRSAIDDAIGSALEGCVSFVEPAMHAVPLTSNPAIANAAAPALEGMLTRMLAVEFTSPVAVSQMSRLLESMGRTALVRPDAGAALLHRLFAILAGLPTDDVKSPPARAKAAMMAGRTSQAARQRVCAAILGVCAAAPEVRTHAITVFTARPACPGPQPGPPRGPAPDEILFFPDSVYHP
;
A
#
# COMPACT_ATOMS: atom_id res chain seq x y z
N GLU A 1 36.98 -0.41 -1.84
CA GLU A 1 35.76 0.34 -1.49
C GLU A 1 34.96 -0.45 -0.48
N THR A 2 34.66 0.15 0.64
CA THR A 2 33.84 -0.46 1.67
C THR A 2 32.36 -0.41 1.26
N ARG A 3 31.56 -1.31 1.80
CA ARG A 3 30.09 -1.34 1.59
C ARG A 3 29.43 -0.01 1.97
N ASP A 4 29.99 0.69 2.94
CA ASP A 4 29.47 1.97 3.42
C ASP A 4 29.78 3.11 2.44
N GLU A 5 30.98 3.13 1.85
CA GLU A 5 31.33 4.10 0.79
C GLU A 5 30.43 3.96 -0.44
N LEU A 6 30.14 2.72 -0.88
CA LEU A 6 29.22 2.48 -1.99
C LEU A 6 27.80 2.95 -1.66
N ARG A 7 27.36 2.74 -0.41
CA ARG A 7 26.06 3.20 0.05
C ARG A 7 25.96 4.72 0.07
N GLU A 8 26.97 5.40 0.57
CA GLU A 8 27.01 6.88 0.58
C GLU A 8 27.05 7.45 -0.83
N ALA A 9 27.87 6.88 -1.73
CA ALA A 9 27.92 7.26 -3.13
C ALA A 9 26.55 7.08 -3.81
N TRP A 10 25.84 5.97 -3.53
CA TRP A 10 24.50 5.73 -4.04
C TRP A 10 23.48 6.76 -3.52
N ILE A 11 23.50 7.08 -2.24
CA ILE A 11 22.62 8.10 -1.64
C ILE A 11 22.87 9.47 -2.32
N GLY A 12 24.13 9.83 -2.51
CA GLY A 12 24.50 11.08 -3.18
C GLY A 12 24.07 11.14 -4.65
N LEU A 13 24.25 10.05 -5.39
CA LEU A 13 23.78 9.93 -6.77
C LEU A 13 22.25 10.07 -6.86
N ARG A 14 21.51 9.34 -6.00
CA ARG A 14 20.06 9.40 -5.95
C ARG A 14 19.54 10.81 -5.67
N ALA A 15 20.14 11.52 -4.72
CA ALA A 15 19.76 12.90 -4.43
C ALA A 15 19.93 13.81 -5.66
N ARG A 16 21.03 13.67 -6.40
CA ARG A 16 21.28 14.42 -7.65
C ARG A 16 20.26 14.07 -8.73
N LEU A 17 19.92 12.79 -8.90
CA LEU A 17 18.90 12.37 -9.88
C LEU A 17 17.51 12.94 -9.54
N MET A 18 17.17 13.03 -8.26
CA MET A 18 15.91 13.65 -7.82
C MET A 18 15.88 15.15 -8.15
N GLU A 19 16.98 15.87 -7.97
CA GLU A 19 17.07 17.29 -8.37
C GLU A 19 16.99 17.45 -9.90
N VAL A 20 17.64 16.60 -10.67
CA VAL A 20 17.51 16.59 -12.14
C VAL A 20 16.05 16.34 -12.54
N ALA A 21 15.36 15.38 -11.93
CA ALA A 21 13.95 15.13 -12.20
C ALA A 21 13.07 16.36 -11.96
N LYS A 22 13.30 17.08 -10.85
CA LYS A 22 12.59 18.35 -10.57
C LYS A 22 12.85 19.40 -11.64
N LEU A 23 14.11 19.60 -12.02
CA LEU A 23 14.48 20.61 -13.03
C LEU A 23 13.88 20.26 -14.40
N CYS A 24 13.98 19.01 -14.83
CA CYS A 24 13.37 18.55 -16.08
C CYS A 24 11.86 18.78 -16.07
N THR A 25 11.20 18.47 -14.95
CA THR A 25 9.75 18.66 -14.81
C THR A 25 9.37 20.14 -14.79
N ALA A 26 10.18 21.01 -14.20
CA ALA A 26 9.94 22.44 -14.24
C ALA A 26 10.05 23.03 -15.66
N LEU A 27 10.95 22.48 -16.49
CA LEU A 27 11.15 22.89 -17.88
C LEU A 27 10.10 22.29 -18.82
N GLU A 28 9.80 21.00 -18.68
CA GLU A 28 8.93 20.24 -19.59
C GLU A 28 7.90 19.43 -18.79
N PRO A 29 6.93 20.07 -18.12
CA PRO A 29 6.04 19.41 -17.17
C PRO A 29 5.11 18.37 -17.81
N VAL A 30 4.66 18.58 -19.05
CA VAL A 30 3.78 17.65 -19.76
C VAL A 30 4.55 16.39 -20.19
N ALA A 31 5.74 16.56 -20.76
CA ALA A 31 6.60 15.43 -21.13
C ALA A 31 7.02 14.63 -19.89
N SER A 32 7.31 15.31 -18.79
CA SER A 32 7.65 14.66 -17.51
C SER A 32 6.46 13.89 -16.93
N ALA A 33 5.23 14.40 -17.05
CA ALA A 33 4.02 13.67 -16.63
C ALA A 33 3.85 12.37 -17.44
N SER A 34 4.08 12.40 -18.74
CA SER A 34 4.07 11.22 -19.60
C SER A 34 5.18 10.22 -19.20
N ALA A 35 6.40 10.69 -18.99
CA ALA A 35 7.51 9.84 -18.55
C ALA A 35 7.27 9.18 -17.18
N MET A 36 6.66 9.91 -16.21
CA MET A 36 6.23 9.34 -14.95
C MET A 36 5.20 8.22 -15.16
N ALA A 37 4.18 8.46 -15.99
CA ALA A 37 3.15 7.48 -16.28
C ALA A 37 3.69 6.22 -16.96
N GLU A 38 4.62 6.38 -17.90
CA GLU A 38 5.31 5.27 -18.56
C GLU A 38 6.16 4.45 -17.58
N SER A 39 6.96 5.12 -16.75
CA SER A 39 7.83 4.47 -15.76
C SER A 39 7.02 3.66 -14.75
N VAL A 40 5.96 4.24 -14.19
CA VAL A 40 5.08 3.55 -13.24
C VAL A 40 4.38 2.39 -13.94
N THR A 41 3.87 2.59 -15.16
CA THR A 41 3.21 1.55 -15.95
C THR A 41 4.14 0.37 -16.21
N ALA A 42 5.39 0.62 -16.57
CA ALA A 42 6.38 -0.42 -16.82
C ALA A 42 6.62 -1.27 -15.55
N VAL A 43 6.87 -0.61 -14.41
CA VAL A 43 7.12 -1.31 -13.14
C VAL A 43 5.87 -2.09 -12.68
N LEU A 44 4.68 -1.50 -12.78
CA LEU A 44 3.44 -2.21 -12.46
C LEU A 44 3.21 -3.41 -13.39
N GLY A 45 3.60 -3.32 -14.66
CA GLY A 45 3.59 -4.43 -15.60
C GLY A 45 4.54 -5.58 -15.20
N TRP A 46 5.68 -5.26 -14.57
CA TRP A 46 6.60 -6.30 -14.07
C TRP A 46 6.01 -7.11 -12.93
N VAL A 47 5.16 -6.51 -12.13
CA VAL A 47 4.57 -7.10 -10.91
C VAL A 47 3.27 -7.87 -11.19
N GLN A 48 2.75 -7.81 -12.41
CA GLN A 48 1.53 -8.54 -12.79
C GLN A 48 1.79 -10.04 -12.96
N PRO A 49 0.75 -10.88 -12.88
CA PRO A 49 0.86 -12.31 -13.20
C PRO A 49 1.51 -12.54 -14.57
N GLY A 50 2.54 -13.36 -14.62
CA GLY A 50 3.35 -13.61 -15.81
C GLY A 50 4.48 -12.61 -16.08
N GLY A 51 4.56 -11.53 -15.31
CA GLY A 51 5.67 -10.56 -15.37
C GLY A 51 6.97 -11.08 -14.74
N PRO A 52 8.09 -10.35 -14.91
CA PRO A 52 9.40 -10.72 -14.34
C PRO A 52 9.39 -10.78 -12.81
N LEU A 53 8.59 -9.97 -12.14
CA LEU A 53 8.45 -9.88 -10.69
C LEU A 53 7.06 -10.36 -10.24
N ASP A 54 6.55 -11.43 -10.84
CA ASP A 54 5.25 -12.02 -10.52
C ASP A 54 5.21 -12.47 -9.04
N PRO A 55 4.36 -11.86 -8.19
CA PRO A 55 4.30 -12.21 -6.76
C PRO A 55 3.88 -13.66 -6.50
N SER A 56 3.17 -14.29 -7.45
CA SER A 56 2.74 -15.69 -7.31
C SER A 56 3.92 -16.67 -7.33
N LYS A 57 5.07 -16.24 -7.85
CA LYS A 57 6.32 -17.01 -7.89
C LYS A 57 7.24 -16.74 -6.68
N ALA A 58 6.77 -15.92 -5.73
CA ALA A 58 7.54 -15.57 -4.55
C ALA A 58 7.76 -16.80 -3.65
N ALA A 59 8.97 -17.33 -3.64
CA ALA A 59 9.38 -18.36 -2.71
C ALA A 59 10.00 -17.71 -1.47
N MET A 60 9.61 -18.20 -0.28
CA MET A 60 10.18 -17.73 0.98
C MET A 60 11.57 -18.34 1.17
N GLY A 61 12.56 -17.49 1.35
CA GLY A 61 13.90 -17.88 1.72
C GLY A 61 13.98 -18.39 3.18
N PRO A 62 15.12 -18.95 3.57
CA PRO A 62 15.35 -19.47 4.93
C PRO A 62 15.29 -18.38 6.00
N ASP A 63 15.50 -17.13 5.62
CA ASP A 63 15.39 -15.93 6.45
C ASP A 63 13.95 -15.37 6.57
N GLY A 64 12.97 -16.05 5.95
CA GLY A 64 11.58 -15.62 5.92
C GLY A 64 11.31 -14.41 5.01
N ARG A 65 12.23 -14.11 4.08
CA ARG A 65 12.07 -13.07 3.07
C ARG A 65 11.90 -13.67 1.69
N SER A 66 11.20 -12.96 0.83
CA SER A 66 11.09 -13.29 -0.58
C SER A 66 11.99 -12.36 -1.39
N ALA A 67 12.88 -12.93 -2.20
CA ALA A 67 13.72 -12.15 -3.13
C ALA A 67 12.87 -11.37 -4.14
N ILE A 68 11.71 -11.90 -4.53
CA ILE A 68 10.77 -11.21 -5.42
C ILE A 68 10.15 -10.01 -4.71
N ASP A 69 9.74 -10.15 -3.44
CA ASP A 69 9.18 -9.02 -2.67
C ASP A 69 10.20 -7.90 -2.47
N ASP A 70 11.46 -8.24 -2.20
CA ASP A 70 12.54 -7.25 -2.09
C ASP A 70 12.80 -6.57 -3.45
N ALA A 71 12.76 -7.31 -4.56
CA ALA A 71 12.90 -6.77 -5.91
C ALA A 71 11.73 -5.85 -6.29
N ILE A 72 10.49 -6.22 -5.96
CA ILE A 72 9.30 -5.38 -6.12
C ILE A 72 9.45 -4.09 -5.33
N GLY A 73 9.83 -4.20 -4.05
CA GLY A 73 10.07 -3.05 -3.18
C GLY A 73 11.10 -2.09 -3.77
N SER A 74 12.21 -2.62 -4.29
CA SER A 74 13.28 -1.82 -4.91
C SER A 74 12.85 -1.16 -6.21
N ALA A 75 12.09 -1.85 -7.06
CA ALA A 75 11.55 -1.30 -8.30
C ALA A 75 10.56 -0.15 -8.02
N LEU A 76 9.65 -0.34 -7.07
CA LEU A 76 8.71 0.70 -6.64
C LEU A 76 9.44 1.87 -5.98
N GLU A 77 10.51 1.64 -5.21
CA GLU A 77 11.33 2.70 -4.63
C GLU A 77 12.02 3.55 -5.72
N GLY A 78 12.46 2.92 -6.80
CA GLY A 78 12.95 3.63 -7.99
C GLY A 78 11.90 4.57 -8.57
N CYS A 79 10.67 4.10 -8.74
CA CYS A 79 9.54 4.92 -9.18
C CYS A 79 9.25 6.09 -8.21
N VAL A 80 9.19 5.82 -6.91
CA VAL A 80 8.99 6.86 -5.88
C VAL A 80 10.06 7.95 -6.00
N SER A 81 11.33 7.55 -6.17
CA SER A 81 12.44 8.48 -6.25
C SER A 81 12.37 9.43 -7.44
N PHE A 82 11.66 9.03 -8.50
CA PHE A 82 11.41 9.86 -9.68
C PHE A 82 10.09 10.63 -9.58
N VAL A 83 9.00 9.92 -9.27
CA VAL A 83 7.63 10.48 -9.29
C VAL A 83 7.42 11.53 -8.20
N GLU A 84 7.87 11.27 -6.97
CA GLU A 84 7.66 12.17 -5.84
C GLU A 84 8.24 13.59 -6.11
N PRO A 85 9.54 13.76 -6.45
CA PRO A 85 10.09 15.07 -6.75
C PRO A 85 9.50 15.71 -8.02
N ALA A 86 9.21 14.92 -9.05
CA ALA A 86 8.62 15.41 -10.28
C ALA A 86 7.20 15.92 -10.07
N MET A 87 6.35 15.19 -9.35
CA MET A 87 5.00 15.63 -9.00
C MET A 87 4.97 16.94 -8.22
N HIS A 88 5.97 17.17 -7.36
CA HIS A 88 6.09 18.47 -6.67
C HIS A 88 6.43 19.63 -7.60
N ALA A 89 7.10 19.36 -8.70
CA ALA A 89 7.51 20.37 -9.68
C ALA A 89 6.44 20.65 -10.76
N VAL A 90 5.44 19.76 -10.95
CA VAL A 90 4.35 20.03 -11.91
C VAL A 90 3.49 21.18 -11.40
N PRO A 91 3.30 22.27 -12.21
CA PRO A 91 2.55 23.46 -11.80
C PRO A 91 1.04 23.27 -11.96
N LEU A 92 0.44 22.28 -11.26
CA LEU A 92 -0.97 21.92 -11.41
C LEU A 92 -1.96 23.03 -11.05
N THR A 93 -1.61 23.87 -10.07
CA THR A 93 -2.51 24.95 -9.60
C THR A 93 -2.18 26.30 -10.20
N SER A 94 -0.91 26.54 -10.53
CA SER A 94 -0.45 27.85 -11.04
C SER A 94 -0.57 27.99 -12.55
N ASN A 95 -0.72 26.89 -13.29
CA ASN A 95 -0.87 26.90 -14.75
C ASN A 95 -1.93 25.92 -15.23
N PRO A 96 -3.19 26.35 -15.40
CA PRO A 96 -4.30 25.49 -15.84
C PRO A 96 -4.08 24.84 -17.21
N ALA A 97 -3.36 25.50 -18.13
CA ALA A 97 -3.09 24.94 -19.45
C ALA A 97 -2.16 23.70 -19.34
N ILE A 98 -1.12 23.81 -18.52
CA ILE A 98 -0.23 22.66 -18.24
C ILE A 98 -0.97 21.57 -17.47
N ALA A 99 -1.77 21.94 -16.47
CA ALA A 99 -2.57 20.99 -15.70
C ALA A 99 -3.49 20.17 -16.61
N ASN A 100 -4.22 20.81 -17.52
CA ASN A 100 -5.08 20.15 -18.49
C ASN A 100 -4.32 19.28 -19.49
N ALA A 101 -3.16 19.71 -19.96
CA ALA A 101 -2.33 18.95 -20.88
C ALA A 101 -1.68 17.70 -20.22
N ALA A 102 -1.30 17.80 -18.93
CA ALA A 102 -0.73 16.69 -18.17
C ALA A 102 -1.81 15.71 -17.62
N ALA A 103 -3.07 16.16 -17.47
CA ALA A 103 -4.12 15.39 -16.83
C ALA A 103 -4.30 13.97 -17.41
N PRO A 104 -4.34 13.71 -18.73
CA PRO A 104 -4.54 12.36 -19.25
C PRO A 104 -3.45 11.38 -18.82
N ALA A 105 -2.19 11.81 -18.79
CA ALA A 105 -1.07 10.99 -18.35
C ALA A 105 -1.17 10.68 -16.85
N LEU A 106 -1.44 11.69 -16.03
CA LEU A 106 -1.57 11.54 -14.58
C LEU A 106 -2.78 10.68 -14.19
N GLU A 107 -3.92 10.86 -14.85
CA GLU A 107 -5.13 10.04 -14.63
C GLU A 107 -4.91 8.58 -15.04
N GLY A 108 -4.28 8.36 -16.19
CA GLY A 108 -3.91 7.00 -16.64
C GLY A 108 -2.97 6.31 -15.67
N MET A 109 -1.96 7.03 -15.16
CA MET A 109 -1.03 6.54 -14.14
C MET A 109 -1.80 6.17 -12.85
N LEU A 110 -2.62 7.09 -12.35
CA LEU A 110 -3.42 6.88 -11.14
C LEU A 110 -4.35 5.68 -11.27
N THR A 111 -5.08 5.57 -12.36
CA THR A 111 -5.98 4.44 -12.63
C THR A 111 -5.26 3.09 -12.55
N ARG A 112 -4.05 3.02 -13.12
CA ARG A 112 -3.22 1.80 -13.04
C ARG A 112 -2.76 1.50 -11.62
N MET A 113 -2.32 2.53 -10.88
CA MET A 113 -1.91 2.38 -9.49
C MET A 113 -3.05 1.91 -8.59
N LEU A 114 -4.28 2.39 -8.83
CA LEU A 114 -5.45 1.99 -8.06
C LEU A 114 -5.89 0.54 -8.34
N ALA A 115 -5.58 0.01 -9.53
CA ALA A 115 -5.98 -1.33 -9.94
C ALA A 115 -5.07 -2.45 -9.42
N VAL A 116 -3.82 -2.14 -9.01
CA VAL A 116 -2.85 -3.16 -8.58
C VAL A 116 -2.96 -3.41 -7.08
N GLU A 117 -2.92 -4.68 -6.68
CA GLU A 117 -2.93 -5.11 -5.28
C GLU A 117 -1.57 -5.66 -4.87
N PHE A 118 -1.12 -5.27 -3.69
CA PHE A 118 0.10 -5.78 -3.08
C PHE A 118 -0.21 -6.37 -1.71
N THR A 119 0.37 -7.52 -1.43
CA THR A 119 0.29 -8.21 -0.13
C THR A 119 1.56 -8.03 0.70
N SER A 120 2.70 -7.82 0.04
CA SER A 120 3.97 -7.57 0.70
C SER A 120 3.98 -6.21 1.40
N PRO A 121 4.29 -6.13 2.72
CA PRO A 121 4.35 -4.86 3.44
C PRO A 121 5.34 -3.86 2.85
N VAL A 122 6.44 -4.34 2.25
CA VAL A 122 7.44 -3.48 1.60
C VAL A 122 6.84 -2.83 0.35
N ALA A 123 6.21 -3.62 -0.52
CA ALA A 123 5.53 -3.11 -1.71
C ALA A 123 4.39 -2.16 -1.36
N VAL A 124 3.58 -2.51 -0.34
CA VAL A 124 2.51 -1.64 0.20
C VAL A 124 3.07 -0.29 0.66
N SER A 125 4.20 -0.29 1.36
CA SER A 125 4.84 0.95 1.83
C SER A 125 5.26 1.86 0.68
N GLN A 126 5.88 1.32 -0.36
CA GLN A 126 6.31 2.11 -1.53
C GLN A 126 5.12 2.56 -2.38
N MET A 127 4.13 1.69 -2.59
CA MET A 127 2.90 2.07 -3.29
C MET A 127 2.15 3.20 -2.56
N SER A 128 2.11 3.17 -1.23
CA SER A 128 1.48 4.24 -0.45
C SER A 128 2.18 5.59 -0.64
N ARG A 129 3.51 5.60 -0.80
CA ARG A 129 4.27 6.82 -1.15
C ARG A 129 3.94 7.33 -2.56
N LEU A 130 3.83 6.41 -3.53
CA LEU A 130 3.40 6.79 -4.88
C LEU A 130 1.99 7.37 -4.88
N LEU A 131 1.05 6.74 -4.17
CA LEU A 131 -0.31 7.24 -4.03
C LEU A 131 -0.36 8.60 -3.32
N GLU A 132 0.46 8.82 -2.28
CA GLU A 132 0.58 10.11 -1.60
C GLU A 132 1.07 11.21 -2.56
N SER A 133 2.09 10.92 -3.38
CA SER A 133 2.59 11.91 -4.34
C SER A 133 1.52 12.32 -5.37
N MET A 134 0.59 11.40 -5.69
CA MET A 134 -0.58 11.70 -6.53
C MET A 134 -1.65 12.54 -5.83
N GLY A 135 -1.57 12.76 -4.52
CA GLY A 135 -2.54 13.58 -3.77
C GLY A 135 -2.71 14.98 -4.34
N ARG A 136 -1.67 15.53 -4.97
CA ARG A 136 -1.75 16.84 -5.64
C ARG A 136 -2.67 16.86 -6.87
N THR A 137 -2.92 15.72 -7.50
CA THR A 137 -3.89 15.65 -8.61
C THR A 137 -5.31 15.93 -8.14
N ALA A 138 -5.61 15.70 -6.86
CA ALA A 138 -6.90 16.02 -6.25
C ALA A 138 -7.20 17.53 -6.24
N LEU A 139 -6.20 18.40 -6.34
CA LEU A 139 -6.38 19.86 -6.45
C LEU A 139 -7.07 20.26 -7.76
N VAL A 140 -6.87 19.49 -8.82
CA VAL A 140 -7.50 19.75 -10.14
C VAL A 140 -8.62 18.74 -10.44
N ARG A 141 -8.63 17.61 -9.76
CA ARG A 141 -9.62 16.53 -9.92
C ARG A 141 -10.02 15.95 -8.56
N PRO A 142 -11.03 16.52 -7.90
CA PRO A 142 -11.48 16.05 -6.58
C PRO A 142 -11.83 14.58 -6.53
N ASP A 143 -12.42 14.03 -7.61
CA ASP A 143 -12.75 12.60 -7.71
C ASP A 143 -11.52 11.70 -7.60
N ALA A 144 -10.38 12.14 -8.14
CA ALA A 144 -9.11 11.43 -8.02
C ALA A 144 -8.65 11.35 -6.55
N GLY A 145 -8.83 12.42 -5.79
CA GLY A 145 -8.54 12.46 -4.35
C GLY A 145 -9.41 11.50 -3.56
N ALA A 146 -10.71 11.43 -3.87
CA ALA A 146 -11.63 10.48 -3.24
C ALA A 146 -11.21 9.02 -3.52
N ALA A 147 -10.87 8.69 -4.77
CA ALA A 147 -10.41 7.37 -5.16
C ALA A 147 -9.09 6.98 -4.46
N LEU A 148 -8.14 7.92 -4.36
CA LEU A 148 -6.88 7.74 -3.62
C LEU A 148 -7.14 7.39 -2.15
N LEU A 149 -7.97 8.17 -1.47
CA LEU A 149 -8.28 7.92 -0.06
C LEU A 149 -8.99 6.59 0.13
N HIS A 150 -9.97 6.28 -0.71
CA HIS A 150 -10.66 4.99 -0.66
C HIS A 150 -9.66 3.83 -0.79
N ARG A 151 -8.72 3.92 -1.73
CA ARG A 151 -7.69 2.89 -1.92
C ARG A 151 -6.75 2.78 -0.73
N LEU A 152 -6.26 3.90 -0.18
CA LEU A 152 -5.40 3.91 1.00
C LEU A 152 -6.09 3.30 2.23
N PHE A 153 -7.37 3.60 2.45
CA PHE A 153 -8.16 2.98 3.52
C PHE A 153 -8.36 1.48 3.29
N ALA A 154 -8.59 1.05 2.04
CA ALA A 154 -8.68 -0.37 1.70
C ALA A 154 -7.38 -1.11 1.99
N ILE A 155 -6.23 -0.53 1.62
CA ILE A 155 -4.90 -1.06 1.94
C ILE A 155 -4.72 -1.16 3.46
N LEU A 156 -5.03 -0.09 4.21
CA LEU A 156 -4.89 -0.07 5.67
C LEU A 156 -5.73 -1.17 6.35
N ALA A 157 -6.94 -1.40 5.83
CA ALA A 157 -7.84 -2.43 6.34
C ALA A 157 -7.37 -3.86 6.03
N GLY A 158 -6.66 -4.04 4.90
CA GLY A 158 -6.11 -5.33 4.48
C GLY A 158 -4.79 -5.72 5.14
N LEU A 159 -4.09 -4.76 5.77
CA LEU A 159 -2.83 -5.06 6.46
C LEU A 159 -3.07 -5.89 7.74
N PRO A 160 -2.29 -6.95 7.98
CA PRO A 160 -2.46 -7.78 9.17
C PRO A 160 -2.30 -6.98 10.45
N THR A 161 -3.12 -7.28 11.45
CA THR A 161 -3.00 -6.76 12.81
C THR A 161 -2.10 -7.67 13.64
N ASP A 162 -1.36 -7.10 14.58
CA ASP A 162 -0.32 -7.79 15.39
C ASP A 162 -0.88 -8.83 16.39
N ASP A 163 -2.17 -9.17 16.32
CA ASP A 163 -2.86 -10.07 17.27
C ASP A 163 -2.57 -11.57 17.07
N VAL A 164 -1.61 -11.94 16.22
CA VAL A 164 -1.26 -13.34 16.02
C VAL A 164 -0.32 -13.80 17.13
N LYS A 165 -0.85 -14.48 18.13
CA LYS A 165 -0.08 -15.23 19.14
C LYS A 165 0.66 -16.38 18.44
N SER A 166 1.91 -16.15 18.05
CA SER A 166 2.77 -17.14 17.39
C SER A 166 3.55 -17.98 18.41
N PRO A 167 3.73 -19.30 18.17
CA PRO A 167 4.54 -20.14 19.04
C PRO A 167 6.01 -19.69 19.07
N PRO A 168 6.73 -19.89 20.20
CA PRO A 168 8.05 -19.30 20.47
C PRO A 168 9.15 -19.64 19.45
N ALA A 169 9.08 -20.78 18.77
CA ALA A 169 10.05 -21.16 17.75
C ALA A 169 9.99 -20.30 16.46
N ARG A 170 8.88 -19.62 16.22
CA ARG A 170 8.67 -18.67 15.09
C ARG A 170 8.72 -17.21 15.54
N ALA A 171 8.95 -16.95 16.82
CA ALA A 171 8.81 -15.63 17.42
C ALA A 171 9.69 -14.56 16.76
N LYS A 172 10.94 -14.89 16.38
CA LYS A 172 11.84 -13.91 15.75
C LYS A 172 11.38 -13.51 14.34
N ALA A 173 10.98 -14.48 13.51
CA ALA A 173 10.47 -14.21 12.17
C ALA A 173 9.12 -13.48 12.24
N ALA A 174 8.22 -13.89 13.13
CA ALA A 174 6.95 -13.23 13.38
C ALA A 174 7.14 -11.79 13.90
N MET A 175 8.10 -11.55 14.81
CA MET A 175 8.42 -10.23 15.32
C MET A 175 8.97 -9.30 14.21
N MET A 176 9.80 -9.81 13.31
CA MET A 176 10.30 -9.03 12.17
C MET A 176 9.19 -8.73 11.17
N ALA A 177 8.33 -9.70 10.86
CA ALA A 177 7.17 -9.49 10.01
C ALA A 177 6.19 -8.47 10.63
N GLY A 178 5.93 -8.56 11.93
CA GLY A 178 5.10 -7.60 12.67
C GLY A 178 5.64 -6.17 12.59
N ARG A 179 6.95 -5.97 12.80
CA ARG A 179 7.59 -4.65 12.65
C ARG A 179 7.45 -4.08 11.24
N THR A 180 7.63 -4.91 10.21
CA THR A 180 7.49 -4.49 8.82
C THR A 180 6.04 -4.12 8.50
N SER A 181 5.07 -4.89 8.99
CA SER A 181 3.64 -4.60 8.84
C SER A 181 3.26 -3.32 9.58
N GLN A 182 3.76 -3.10 10.79
CA GLN A 182 3.53 -1.88 11.54
C GLN A 182 4.11 -0.65 10.82
N ALA A 183 5.34 -0.75 10.29
CA ALA A 183 5.94 0.33 9.51
C ALA A 183 5.12 0.64 8.24
N ALA A 184 4.61 -0.39 7.54
CA ALA A 184 3.73 -0.22 6.41
C ALA A 184 2.42 0.49 6.81
N ARG A 185 1.79 0.11 7.93
CA ARG A 185 0.59 0.79 8.46
C ARG A 185 0.84 2.26 8.76
N GLN A 186 1.94 2.57 9.45
CA GLN A 186 2.33 3.95 9.72
C GLN A 186 2.52 4.74 8.44
N ARG A 187 3.11 4.11 7.42
CA ARG A 187 3.31 4.74 6.10
C ARG A 187 1.99 5.01 5.37
N VAL A 188 1.05 4.05 5.40
CA VAL A 188 -0.29 4.26 4.83
C VAL A 188 -1.04 5.40 5.54
N CYS A 189 -0.98 5.45 6.87
CA CYS A 189 -1.56 6.55 7.63
C CYS A 189 -0.93 7.90 7.26
N ALA A 190 0.40 7.96 7.12
CA ALA A 190 1.09 9.17 6.66
C ALA A 190 0.64 9.57 5.25
N ALA A 191 0.47 8.62 4.33
CA ALA A 191 -0.03 8.89 2.98
C ALA A 191 -1.46 9.44 2.99
N ILE A 192 -2.36 8.90 3.83
CA ILE A 192 -3.73 9.43 4.00
C ILE A 192 -3.66 10.89 4.47
N LEU A 193 -2.84 11.19 5.47
CA LEU A 193 -2.67 12.55 5.97
C LEU A 193 -2.07 13.47 4.89
N GLY A 194 -1.10 12.98 4.11
CA GLY A 194 -0.49 13.72 3.01
C GLY A 194 -1.50 14.08 1.91
N VAL A 195 -2.35 13.14 1.51
CA VAL A 195 -3.43 13.41 0.54
C VAL A 195 -4.42 14.42 1.10
N CYS A 196 -4.84 14.30 2.36
CA CYS A 196 -5.74 15.26 3.02
C CYS A 196 -5.13 16.65 3.18
N ALA A 197 -3.81 16.74 3.34
CA ALA A 197 -3.09 18.00 3.41
C ALA A 197 -2.96 18.67 2.04
N ALA A 198 -2.71 17.86 0.99
CA ALA A 198 -2.59 18.35 -0.38
C ALA A 198 -3.94 18.86 -0.93
N ALA A 199 -5.06 18.26 -0.55
CA ALA A 199 -6.40 18.62 -1.03
C ALA A 199 -7.40 18.68 0.14
N PRO A 200 -7.52 19.82 0.82
CA PRO A 200 -8.40 19.97 1.99
C PRO A 200 -9.88 19.64 1.72
N GLU A 201 -10.35 19.86 0.49
CA GLU A 201 -11.73 19.56 0.09
C GLU A 201 -12.03 18.06 0.15
N VAL A 202 -11.04 17.21 -0.10
CA VAL A 202 -11.16 15.75 -0.03
C VAL A 202 -11.19 15.26 1.42
N ARG A 203 -10.73 16.08 2.38
CA ARG A 203 -10.71 15.75 3.81
C ARG A 203 -12.09 15.44 4.37
N THR A 204 -13.09 16.24 3.99
CA THR A 204 -14.49 16.02 4.41
C THR A 204 -15.02 14.70 3.89
N HIS A 205 -14.70 14.36 2.64
CA HIS A 205 -15.05 13.09 2.04
C HIS A 205 -14.38 11.89 2.78
N ALA A 206 -13.10 12.03 3.13
CA ALA A 206 -12.39 11.01 3.91
C ALA A 206 -13.06 10.73 5.26
N ILE A 207 -13.46 11.78 5.98
CA ILE A 207 -14.16 11.66 7.26
C ILE A 207 -15.49 10.94 7.06
N THR A 208 -16.26 11.30 6.03
CA THR A 208 -17.56 10.68 5.73
C THR A 208 -17.41 9.19 5.41
N VAL A 209 -16.44 8.81 4.58
CA VAL A 209 -16.15 7.40 4.23
C VAL A 209 -15.72 6.61 5.46
N PHE A 210 -14.90 7.21 6.32
CA PHE A 210 -14.44 6.55 7.54
C PHE A 210 -15.55 6.35 8.57
N THR A 211 -16.43 7.32 8.72
CA THR A 211 -17.55 7.28 9.68
C THR A 211 -18.76 6.49 9.18
N ALA A 212 -18.97 6.44 7.86
CA ALA A 212 -20.06 5.66 7.24
C ALA A 212 -19.76 4.16 7.16
N ARG A 213 -18.57 3.69 7.58
CA ARG A 213 -18.26 2.26 7.64
C ARG A 213 -19.24 1.61 8.63
N PRO A 214 -20.07 0.66 8.19
CA PRO A 214 -20.96 -0.03 9.12
C PRO A 214 -20.10 -0.62 10.23
N ALA A 215 -20.50 -0.41 11.50
CA ALA A 215 -19.88 -1.08 12.63
C ALA A 215 -19.72 -2.55 12.25
N CYS A 216 -18.53 -3.11 12.41
CA CYS A 216 -18.32 -4.53 12.16
C CYS A 216 -19.51 -5.27 12.78
N PRO A 217 -20.22 -6.14 12.02
CA PRO A 217 -21.28 -6.92 12.63
C PRO A 217 -20.65 -7.60 13.85
N GLY A 218 -21.14 -7.23 15.04
CA GLY A 218 -20.72 -7.86 16.28
C GLY A 218 -20.77 -9.37 16.09
N PRO A 219 -19.99 -10.17 16.86
CA PRO A 219 -20.01 -11.61 16.74
C PRO A 219 -21.47 -12.05 16.72
N GLN A 220 -21.88 -12.64 15.61
CA GLN A 220 -23.25 -13.17 15.50
C GLN A 220 -23.47 -14.11 16.68
N PRO A 221 -24.57 -13.97 17.44
CA PRO A 221 -24.91 -14.95 18.45
C PRO A 221 -24.85 -16.29 17.73
N GLY A 222 -23.92 -17.16 18.17
CA GLY A 222 -23.84 -18.52 17.65
C GLY A 222 -25.19 -19.18 17.71
N PRO A 223 -25.48 -20.17 16.82
CA PRO A 223 -26.72 -20.92 16.87
C PRO A 223 -26.91 -21.43 18.29
N PRO A 224 -28.16 -21.45 18.81
CA PRO A 224 -28.42 -21.91 20.16
C PRO A 224 -27.78 -23.28 20.35
N ARG A 225 -26.86 -23.37 21.32
CA ARG A 225 -26.25 -24.65 21.69
C ARG A 225 -27.40 -25.59 22.00
N GLY A 226 -27.55 -26.64 21.20
CA GLY A 226 -28.42 -27.77 21.55
C GLY A 226 -28.04 -28.30 22.94
N PRO A 227 -28.98 -28.95 23.64
CA PRO A 227 -28.70 -29.50 24.95
C PRO A 227 -27.43 -30.36 24.90
N ALA A 228 -26.57 -30.15 25.90
CA ALA A 228 -25.31 -30.87 25.99
C ALA A 228 -25.58 -32.40 26.01
N PRO A 229 -24.76 -33.22 25.31
CA PRO A 229 -24.99 -34.68 25.24
C PRO A 229 -24.84 -35.42 26.56
N ASP A 230 -24.51 -34.72 27.65
CA ASP A 230 -24.24 -35.32 28.97
C ASP A 230 -25.47 -35.47 29.89
N GLU A 231 -26.67 -35.08 29.43
CA GLU A 231 -27.93 -35.31 30.19
C GLU A 231 -28.69 -36.58 29.78
N ILE A 232 -28.01 -37.56 29.26
CA ILE A 232 -28.57 -38.90 29.21
C ILE A 232 -28.36 -39.55 30.60
N LEU A 233 -29.34 -39.36 31.45
CA LEU A 233 -29.46 -40.07 32.70
C LEU A 233 -29.41 -41.58 32.43
N PHE A 234 -28.27 -42.18 32.74
CA PHE A 234 -28.15 -43.64 32.87
C PHE A 234 -29.00 -44.06 34.07
N PHE A 235 -30.18 -44.65 33.83
CA PHE A 235 -30.86 -45.46 34.81
C PHE A 235 -30.18 -46.83 34.87
N PRO A 236 -29.61 -47.23 36.01
CA PRO A 236 -29.11 -48.57 36.14
C PRO A 236 -30.28 -49.54 36.19
N ASP A 237 -30.38 -50.47 35.24
CA ASP A 237 -31.26 -51.61 35.32
C ASP A 237 -30.96 -52.43 36.59
N SER A 238 -31.91 -52.39 37.50
CA SER A 238 -31.89 -53.21 38.69
C SER A 238 -32.12 -54.67 38.33
N VAL A 239 -31.12 -55.43 38.68
CA VAL A 239 -31.12 -56.84 39.02
C VAL A 239 -32.47 -57.45 39.38
N TYR A 240 -32.86 -58.48 38.66
CA TYR A 240 -33.69 -59.58 39.21
C TYR A 240 -33.15 -60.93 38.75
N HIS A 241 -32.65 -61.67 39.75
CA HIS A 241 -32.55 -63.12 39.72
C HIS A 241 -33.92 -63.71 40.23
N PRO A 242 -34.27 -64.99 39.96
CA PRO A 242 -33.54 -66.18 40.42
C PRO A 242 -32.96 -67.05 39.32
#